data_fe7923ec087843a3e7cd302c0930eae1
#
_entry.id   fe7923ec087843a3e7cd302c0930eae1
#
_cell.length_a   1.000
_cell.length_b   1.000
_cell.length_c   1.000
_cell.angle_alpha   90.00
_cell.angle_beta   90.00
_cell.angle_gamma   90.00
#
_symmetry.space_group_name_H-M   'P 1'
#
loop_
_entity.id
_entity.type
_entity.pdbx_description
1 polymer ?
#
loop_
_entity_poly.entity_id
_entity_poly.type
_entity_poly.pdbx_seq_one_letter_code
_entity_poly.pdbx_strand_id
1 'polypeptide(L)'
;VQEPLIALCGEKIDMAWEEFGNELITRRIRITKPGINGKTISQMQIRSNLGTNITRVNRAGVDLIATPNLKLQLGDRVTVVGTELAISHTEKVLGNQMKRLNYPNLIPIFLGIMLGCIVANIPFFIPGINENLRLGLTGGPLVVAILIGYFGPKYNLVTYNTISANLMLREIGICIFLACVGLGTGEQ
;
A
#
# COMPACT_ATOMS: atom_id res chain seq x y z
N VAL A 1 -18.55 27.59 -27.29
CA VAL A 1 -18.18 26.18 -27.53
C VAL A 1 -19.30 25.20 -27.14
N GLN A 2 -20.31 25.62 -26.35
CA GLN A 2 -21.42 24.74 -25.89
C GLN A 2 -22.61 24.67 -26.89
N GLU A 3 -22.88 25.70 -27.68
CA GLU A 3 -24.04 25.76 -28.60
C GLU A 3 -24.06 24.65 -29.67
N PRO A 4 -22.95 24.29 -30.35
CA PRO A 4 -23.01 23.25 -31.38
C PRO A 4 -23.25 21.86 -30.82
N LEU A 5 -22.90 21.62 -29.56
CA LEU A 5 -23.14 20.33 -28.88
C LEU A 5 -24.59 20.12 -28.47
N ILE A 6 -25.29 21.20 -28.11
CA ILE A 6 -26.71 21.17 -27.76
C ILE A 6 -27.56 20.85 -28.99
N ALA A 7 -27.19 21.40 -30.16
CA ALA A 7 -27.90 21.13 -31.43
C ALA A 7 -27.75 19.65 -31.88
N LEU A 8 -26.71 18.97 -31.46
CA LEU A 8 -26.45 17.56 -31.83
C LEU A 8 -27.01 16.54 -30.80
N CYS A 9 -27.13 16.93 -29.53
CA CYS A 9 -27.44 16.01 -28.43
C CYS A 9 -28.84 16.15 -27.84
N GLY A 10 -29.61 17.21 -28.23
CA GLY A 10 -30.96 17.44 -27.74
C GLY A 10 -31.14 18.76 -26.98
N GLU A 11 -32.31 18.96 -26.40
CA GLU A 11 -32.66 20.19 -25.67
C GLU A 11 -31.92 20.29 -24.33
N LYS A 12 -31.49 21.52 -23.99
CA LYS A 12 -30.91 21.80 -22.66
C LYS A 12 -32.04 21.78 -21.62
N ILE A 13 -32.08 20.78 -20.81
CA ILE A 13 -32.97 20.70 -19.65
C ILE A 13 -32.28 21.40 -18.49
N ASP A 14 -32.87 22.50 -18.01
CA ASP A 14 -32.47 23.11 -16.73
C ASP A 14 -32.98 22.21 -15.59
N MET A 15 -32.21 21.20 -15.27
CA MET A 15 -32.47 20.34 -14.12
C MET A 15 -31.89 21.01 -12.89
N ALA A 16 -32.75 21.33 -11.91
CA ALA A 16 -32.30 21.74 -10.59
C ALA A 16 -31.59 20.55 -9.94
N TRP A 17 -30.25 20.55 -9.92
CA TRP A 17 -29.42 19.48 -9.32
C TRP A 17 -29.70 19.30 -7.84
N GLU A 18 -30.38 20.26 -7.21
CA GLU A 18 -30.77 20.24 -5.80
C GLU A 18 -31.92 19.26 -5.50
N GLU A 19 -32.74 18.85 -6.50
CA GLU A 19 -33.84 17.89 -6.32
C GLU A 19 -33.38 16.42 -6.30
N PHE A 20 -32.17 16.10 -6.75
CA PHE A 20 -31.59 14.79 -6.57
C PHE A 20 -30.96 14.69 -5.15
N GLY A 21 -31.82 14.51 -4.15
CA GLY A 21 -31.51 14.47 -2.72
C GLY A 21 -30.48 13.46 -2.21
N ASN A 22 -29.49 13.11 -3.01
CA ASN A 22 -28.34 12.31 -2.63
C ASN A 22 -27.06 13.11 -2.90
N GLU A 23 -26.74 13.99 -1.96
CA GLU A 23 -25.47 14.70 -1.97
C GLU A 23 -24.31 13.71 -2.01
N LEU A 24 -23.54 13.73 -3.11
CA LEU A 24 -22.35 12.90 -3.24
C LEU A 24 -21.24 13.49 -2.38
N ILE A 25 -20.87 12.78 -1.36
CA ILE A 25 -19.76 13.16 -0.48
C ILE A 25 -18.50 12.35 -0.79
N THR A 26 -17.36 12.93 -0.48
CA THR A 26 -16.06 12.28 -0.62
C THR A 26 -15.51 11.98 0.76
N ARG A 27 -15.13 10.72 1.01
CA ARG A 27 -14.51 10.31 2.28
C ARG A 27 -13.25 9.49 2.05
N ARG A 28 -12.27 9.69 2.91
CA ARG A 28 -11.04 8.88 2.92
C ARG A 28 -11.17 7.77 3.93
N ILE A 29 -11.07 6.53 3.47
CA ILE A 29 -11.23 5.32 4.29
C ILE A 29 -9.90 4.58 4.30
N ARG A 30 -9.48 4.07 5.47
CA ARG A 30 -8.30 3.23 5.58
C ARG A 30 -8.68 1.77 5.59
N ILE A 31 -8.02 0.96 4.77
CA ILE A 31 -8.25 -0.48 4.71
C ILE A 31 -7.64 -1.13 5.96
N THR A 32 -8.50 -1.73 6.80
CA THR A 32 -8.08 -2.35 8.07
C THR A 32 -8.46 -3.83 8.16
N LYS A 33 -9.31 -4.34 7.24
CA LYS A 33 -9.69 -5.75 7.21
C LYS A 33 -8.67 -6.60 6.46
N PRO A 34 -8.09 -7.64 7.09
CA PRO A 34 -7.10 -8.52 6.45
C PRO A 34 -7.62 -9.25 5.22
N GLY A 35 -8.92 -9.58 5.19
CA GLY A 35 -9.56 -10.29 4.07
C GLY A 35 -9.62 -9.52 2.75
N ILE A 36 -9.25 -8.22 2.75
CA ILE A 36 -9.20 -7.37 1.55
C ILE A 36 -7.79 -7.36 0.95
N ASN A 37 -6.79 -7.70 1.75
CA ASN A 37 -5.41 -7.67 1.31
C ASN A 37 -5.20 -8.56 0.06
N GLY A 38 -4.65 -7.96 -1.00
CA GLY A 38 -4.38 -8.63 -2.27
C GLY A 38 -5.57 -8.73 -3.24
N LYS A 39 -6.80 -8.37 -2.84
CA LYS A 39 -7.95 -8.33 -3.73
C LYS A 39 -7.88 -7.12 -4.67
N THR A 40 -8.34 -7.29 -5.90
CA THR A 40 -8.46 -6.18 -6.85
C THR A 40 -9.73 -5.38 -6.60
N ILE A 41 -9.73 -4.11 -7.02
CA ILE A 41 -10.92 -3.23 -6.93
C ILE A 41 -12.09 -3.86 -7.67
N SER A 42 -11.83 -4.48 -8.83
CA SER A 42 -12.85 -5.19 -9.62
C SER A 42 -13.47 -6.37 -8.85
N GLN A 43 -12.65 -7.18 -8.18
CA GLN A 43 -13.13 -8.33 -7.37
C GLN A 43 -14.00 -7.92 -6.18
N MET A 44 -13.79 -6.72 -5.67
CA MET A 44 -14.58 -6.20 -4.55
C MET A 44 -15.96 -5.73 -4.97
N GLN A 45 -16.18 -5.48 -6.27
CA GLN A 45 -17.47 -5.02 -6.84
C GLN A 45 -18.12 -3.86 -6.04
N ILE A 46 -17.28 -2.95 -5.51
CA ILE A 46 -17.71 -1.88 -4.61
C ILE A 46 -18.73 -0.98 -5.31
N ARG A 47 -18.51 -0.70 -6.60
CA ARG A 47 -19.42 0.15 -7.39
C ARG A 47 -20.81 -0.47 -7.56
N SER A 48 -20.88 -1.76 -7.89
CA SER A 48 -22.15 -2.46 -8.15
C SER A 48 -22.88 -2.83 -6.86
N ASN A 49 -22.15 -3.23 -5.80
CA ASN A 49 -22.77 -3.75 -4.58
C ASN A 49 -23.04 -2.66 -3.53
N LEU A 50 -22.21 -1.60 -3.51
CA LEU A 50 -22.26 -0.58 -2.46
C LEU A 50 -22.60 0.81 -2.99
N GLY A 51 -22.72 1.00 -4.30
CA GLY A 51 -23.05 2.30 -4.91
C GLY A 51 -21.98 3.38 -4.70
N THR A 52 -20.75 2.99 -4.36
CA THR A 52 -19.64 3.92 -4.15
C THR A 52 -18.55 3.71 -5.20
N ASN A 53 -17.81 4.77 -5.51
CA ASN A 53 -16.69 4.71 -6.44
C ASN A 53 -15.38 5.04 -5.74
N ILE A 54 -14.35 4.21 -5.94
CA ILE A 54 -12.99 4.50 -5.48
C ILE A 54 -12.31 5.32 -6.56
N THR A 55 -11.88 6.53 -6.22
CA THR A 55 -11.24 7.46 -7.17
C THR A 55 -9.72 7.45 -7.05
N ARG A 56 -9.19 7.27 -5.85
CA ARG A 56 -7.75 7.31 -5.57
C ARG A 56 -7.38 6.36 -4.43
N VAL A 57 -6.19 5.78 -4.54
CA VAL A 57 -5.60 4.94 -3.49
C VAL A 57 -4.26 5.54 -3.09
N ASN A 58 -4.10 5.92 -1.83
CA ASN A 58 -2.83 6.38 -1.29
C ASN A 58 -2.15 5.23 -0.54
N ARG A 59 -0.97 4.85 -1.01
CA ARG A 59 -0.14 3.80 -0.42
C ARG A 59 1.19 4.39 0.02
N ALA A 60 1.47 4.35 1.31
CA ALA A 60 2.71 4.86 1.90
C ALA A 60 3.09 6.29 1.45
N GLY A 61 2.09 7.17 1.25
CA GLY A 61 2.29 8.56 0.82
C GLY A 61 2.24 8.77 -0.70
N VAL A 62 2.23 7.69 -1.50
CA VAL A 62 2.13 7.77 -2.96
C VAL A 62 0.67 7.61 -3.41
N ASP A 63 0.20 8.53 -4.24
CA ASP A 63 -1.14 8.47 -4.81
C ASP A 63 -1.15 7.61 -6.08
N LEU A 64 -1.95 6.56 -6.06
CA LEU A 64 -2.18 5.64 -7.15
C LEU A 64 -3.57 5.89 -7.76
N ILE A 65 -3.67 5.77 -9.08
CA ILE A 65 -4.96 5.80 -9.77
C ILE A 65 -5.71 4.49 -9.47
N ALA A 66 -6.99 4.61 -9.11
CA ALA A 66 -7.83 3.46 -8.80
C ALA A 66 -8.26 2.71 -10.08
N THR A 67 -7.35 1.91 -10.64
CA THR A 67 -7.67 1.04 -11.77
C THR A 67 -8.37 -0.24 -11.30
N PRO A 68 -9.23 -0.87 -12.13
CA PRO A 68 -9.96 -2.09 -11.76
C PRO A 68 -9.03 -3.24 -11.32
N ASN A 69 -7.84 -3.32 -11.90
CA ASN A 69 -6.85 -4.37 -11.62
C ASN A 69 -5.92 -4.04 -10.45
N LEU A 70 -6.04 -2.84 -9.86
CA LEU A 70 -5.22 -2.45 -8.72
C LEU A 70 -5.55 -3.34 -7.52
N LYS A 71 -4.53 -4.02 -7.00
CA LYS A 71 -4.65 -4.82 -5.77
C LYS A 71 -4.58 -3.91 -4.56
N LEU A 72 -5.61 -3.97 -3.74
CA LEU A 72 -5.68 -3.25 -2.48
C LEU A 72 -4.82 -3.94 -1.42
N GLN A 73 -4.17 -3.15 -0.59
CA GLN A 73 -3.34 -3.64 0.51
C GLN A 73 -3.85 -3.11 1.85
N LEU A 74 -3.55 -3.87 2.90
CA LEU A 74 -3.84 -3.44 4.26
C LEU A 74 -3.09 -2.14 4.54
N GLY A 75 -3.79 -1.14 5.10
CA GLY A 75 -3.21 0.18 5.38
C GLY A 75 -3.34 1.20 4.25
N ASP A 76 -3.70 0.78 3.03
CA ASP A 76 -4.03 1.72 1.96
C ASP A 76 -5.11 2.69 2.41
N ARG A 77 -4.98 3.95 2.02
CA ARG A 77 -6.01 4.97 2.21
C ARG A 77 -6.72 5.19 0.88
N VAL A 78 -7.98 4.76 0.81
CA VAL A 78 -8.81 4.90 -0.39
C VAL A 78 -9.70 6.13 -0.28
N THR A 79 -9.78 6.90 -1.36
CA THR A 79 -10.74 8.01 -1.49
C THR A 79 -11.97 7.48 -2.20
N VAL A 80 -13.09 7.51 -1.49
CA VAL A 80 -14.37 6.96 -1.92
C VAL A 80 -15.36 8.10 -2.12
N VAL A 81 -16.13 8.04 -3.20
CA VAL A 81 -17.20 8.99 -3.54
C VAL A 81 -18.52 8.23 -3.61
N GLY A 82 -19.54 8.76 -2.98
CA GLY A 82 -20.88 8.17 -2.94
C GLY A 82 -21.80 8.90 -1.99
N THR A 83 -23.01 8.38 -1.81
CA THR A 83 -23.94 8.87 -0.80
C THR A 83 -23.48 8.52 0.61
N GLU A 84 -23.90 9.24 1.61
CA GLU A 84 -23.49 9.01 3.00
C GLU A 84 -23.78 7.58 3.49
N LEU A 85 -24.95 7.05 3.16
CA LEU A 85 -25.33 5.67 3.48
C LEU A 85 -24.40 4.65 2.78
N ALA A 86 -24.14 4.84 1.48
CA ALA A 86 -23.27 3.98 0.70
C ALA A 86 -21.84 3.98 1.24
N ILE A 87 -21.32 5.16 1.61
CA ILE A 87 -20.00 5.30 2.22
C ILE A 87 -19.92 4.62 3.57
N SER A 88 -20.95 4.74 4.42
CA SER A 88 -20.98 4.07 5.73
C SER A 88 -20.95 2.54 5.59
N HIS A 89 -21.64 1.99 4.60
CA HIS A 89 -21.56 0.57 4.26
C HIS A 89 -20.16 0.18 3.77
N THR A 90 -19.57 0.99 2.91
CA THR A 90 -18.20 0.79 2.40
C THR A 90 -17.18 0.84 3.53
N GLU A 91 -17.33 1.73 4.51
CA GLU A 91 -16.49 1.77 5.72
C GLU A 91 -16.56 0.47 6.52
N LYS A 92 -17.76 -0.10 6.69
CA LYS A 92 -17.93 -1.38 7.37
C LYS A 92 -17.25 -2.53 6.61
N VAL A 93 -17.30 -2.51 5.28
CA VAL A 93 -16.65 -3.51 4.42
C VAL A 93 -15.15 -3.36 4.44
N LEU A 94 -14.60 -2.15 4.25
CA LEU A 94 -13.17 -1.86 4.23
C LEU A 94 -12.55 -1.84 5.63
N GLY A 95 -13.36 -1.57 6.66
CA GLY A 95 -12.97 -1.71 8.05
C GLY A 95 -12.21 -0.52 8.63
N ASN A 96 -12.66 0.70 8.47
CA ASN A 96 -12.04 1.98 8.91
C ASN A 96 -11.68 2.08 10.43
N GLN A 97 -11.28 0.97 11.06
CA GLN A 97 -10.91 0.94 12.48
C GLN A 97 -9.42 1.30 12.67
N MET A 98 -9.15 2.56 12.98
CA MET A 98 -7.78 3.06 13.21
C MET A 98 -7.05 2.34 14.37
N LYS A 99 -7.74 1.88 15.40
CA LYS A 99 -7.14 1.21 16.57
C LYS A 99 -6.38 -0.07 16.23
N ARG A 100 -6.77 -0.80 15.19
CA ARG A 100 -6.13 -2.07 14.81
C ARG A 100 -4.79 -1.92 14.09
N LEU A 101 -4.54 -0.75 13.48
CA LEU A 101 -3.34 -0.46 12.70
C LEU A 101 -2.27 0.32 13.47
N ASN A 102 -2.56 0.74 14.70
CA ASN A 102 -1.62 1.53 15.50
C ASN A 102 -0.51 0.67 16.15
N TYR A 103 -0.63 -0.65 16.14
CA TYR A 103 0.44 -1.51 16.62
C TYR A 103 1.31 -1.96 15.44
N PRO A 104 2.56 -1.47 15.35
CA PRO A 104 3.50 -1.91 14.32
C PRO A 104 3.81 -3.38 14.54
N ASN A 105 3.60 -4.19 13.50
CA ASN A 105 3.96 -5.60 13.56
C ASN A 105 5.43 -5.74 13.14
N LEU A 106 6.34 -5.75 14.11
CA LEU A 106 7.79 -5.82 13.87
C LEU A 106 8.25 -7.24 13.51
N ILE A 107 7.43 -8.26 13.80
CA ILE A 107 7.77 -9.68 13.56
C ILE A 107 8.19 -9.94 12.10
N PRO A 108 7.43 -9.50 11.05
CA PRO A 108 7.83 -9.72 9.67
C PRO A 108 9.18 -9.08 9.31
N ILE A 109 9.51 -7.94 9.93
CA ILE A 109 10.76 -7.23 9.66
C ILE A 109 11.94 -8.02 10.21
N PHE A 110 11.89 -8.43 11.48
CA PHE A 110 12.97 -9.22 12.10
C PHE A 110 13.12 -10.59 11.43
N LEU A 111 12.02 -11.22 11.05
CA LEU A 111 12.03 -12.48 10.32
C LEU A 111 12.65 -12.32 8.92
N GLY A 112 12.37 -11.24 8.24
CA GLY A 112 12.98 -10.88 6.97
C GLY A 112 14.49 -10.64 7.08
N ILE A 113 14.94 -9.95 8.13
CA ILE A 113 16.37 -9.72 8.40
C ILE A 113 17.07 -11.05 8.70
N MET A 114 16.48 -11.90 9.56
CA MET A 114 17.05 -13.21 9.90
C MET A 114 17.21 -14.08 8.64
N LEU A 115 16.16 -14.19 7.81
CA LEU A 115 16.22 -14.92 6.54
C LEU A 115 17.26 -14.31 5.60
N GLY A 116 17.35 -12.99 5.55
CA GLY A 116 18.33 -12.27 4.76
C GLY A 116 19.77 -12.58 5.16
N CYS A 117 20.05 -12.66 6.46
CA CYS A 117 21.38 -13.05 6.97
C CYS A 117 21.73 -14.49 6.61
N ILE A 118 20.76 -15.41 6.61
CA ILE A 118 20.98 -16.81 6.19
C ILE A 118 21.33 -16.82 4.70
N VAL A 119 20.56 -16.14 3.85
CA VAL A 119 20.78 -16.05 2.40
C VAL A 119 22.12 -15.36 2.07
N ALA A 120 22.54 -14.38 2.87
CA ALA A 120 23.81 -13.68 2.70
C ALA A 120 25.04 -14.59 2.75
N ASN A 121 24.96 -15.69 3.53
CA ASN A 121 26.05 -16.66 3.72
C ASN A 121 26.08 -17.78 2.66
N ILE A 122 25.04 -17.89 1.82
CA ILE A 122 24.99 -18.89 0.77
C ILE A 122 25.98 -18.51 -0.33
N PRO A 123 27.00 -19.36 -0.63
CA PRO A 123 27.89 -19.10 -1.76
C PRO A 123 27.15 -19.36 -3.07
N PHE A 124 27.06 -18.34 -3.92
CA PHE A 124 26.52 -18.48 -5.26
C PHE A 124 27.65 -18.86 -6.22
N PHE A 125 27.52 -20.03 -6.83
CA PHE A 125 28.45 -20.49 -7.85
C PHE A 125 27.96 -19.95 -9.22
N ILE A 126 28.71 -19.00 -9.80
CA ILE A 126 28.45 -18.52 -11.16
C ILE A 126 29.47 -19.21 -12.08
N PRO A 127 29.01 -20.03 -13.06
CA PRO A 127 29.90 -20.66 -14.02
C PRO A 127 30.64 -19.57 -14.82
N GLY A 128 31.97 -19.56 -14.71
CA GLY A 128 32.86 -18.57 -15.36
C GLY A 128 33.62 -17.64 -14.41
N ILE A 129 33.35 -17.67 -13.12
CA ILE A 129 34.09 -16.92 -12.09
C ILE A 129 34.63 -17.92 -11.08
N ASN A 130 35.97 -18.00 -10.95
CA ASN A 130 36.63 -18.95 -10.02
C ASN A 130 36.49 -18.58 -8.53
N GLU A 131 35.79 -17.50 -8.21
CA GLU A 131 35.59 -17.06 -6.83
C GLU A 131 34.12 -17.26 -6.41
N ASN A 132 33.92 -17.77 -5.19
CA ASN A 132 32.60 -17.88 -4.60
C ASN A 132 32.06 -16.49 -4.27
N LEU A 133 31.19 -15.97 -5.11
CA LEU A 133 30.49 -14.72 -4.87
C LEU A 133 29.48 -14.92 -3.73
N ARG A 134 29.66 -14.18 -2.64
CA ARG A 134 28.70 -14.09 -1.55
C ARG A 134 27.95 -12.76 -1.67
N LEU A 135 26.64 -12.78 -1.52
CA LEU A 135 25.81 -11.55 -1.54
C LEU A 135 26.20 -10.57 -0.43
N GLY A 136 26.91 -11.04 0.60
CA GLY A 136 27.32 -10.21 1.72
C GLY A 136 26.16 -9.86 2.67
N LEU A 137 26.53 -9.33 3.82
CA LEU A 137 25.59 -9.05 4.93
C LEU A 137 24.54 -8.00 4.56
N THR A 138 24.82 -7.13 3.60
CA THR A 138 23.90 -6.08 3.10
C THR A 138 23.02 -6.55 1.95
N GLY A 139 23.57 -7.37 1.05
CA GLY A 139 22.85 -7.84 -0.15
C GLY A 139 21.78 -8.89 0.16
N GLY A 140 22.05 -9.81 1.10
CA GLY A 140 21.11 -10.86 1.48
C GLY A 140 19.76 -10.33 1.97
N PRO A 141 19.72 -9.48 3.00
CA PRO A 141 18.46 -8.88 3.48
C PRO A 141 17.74 -8.06 2.44
N LEU A 142 18.44 -7.36 1.53
CA LEU A 142 17.86 -6.58 0.46
C LEU A 142 17.10 -7.47 -0.53
N VAL A 143 17.70 -8.55 -1.00
CA VAL A 143 17.07 -9.50 -1.92
C VAL A 143 15.84 -10.15 -1.27
N VAL A 144 15.97 -10.60 -0.01
CA VAL A 144 14.85 -11.19 0.74
C VAL A 144 13.71 -10.19 0.93
N ALA A 145 14.03 -8.93 1.25
CA ALA A 145 13.01 -7.89 1.40
C ALA A 145 12.24 -7.63 0.09
N ILE A 146 12.94 -7.60 -1.06
CA ILE A 146 12.30 -7.47 -2.38
C ILE A 146 11.39 -8.67 -2.66
N LEU A 147 11.86 -9.89 -2.39
CA LEU A 147 11.07 -11.10 -2.60
C LEU A 147 9.82 -11.13 -1.71
N ILE A 148 9.94 -10.80 -0.42
CA ILE A 148 8.81 -10.71 0.50
C ILE A 148 7.85 -9.60 0.06
N GLY A 149 8.35 -8.45 -0.40
CA GLY A 149 7.53 -7.35 -0.92
C GLY A 149 6.74 -7.74 -2.17
N TYR A 150 7.34 -8.54 -3.05
CA TYR A 150 6.69 -9.00 -4.28
C TYR A 150 5.70 -10.14 -4.04
N PHE A 151 6.09 -11.15 -3.27
CA PHE A 151 5.26 -12.33 -3.01
C PHE A 151 4.29 -12.16 -1.85
N GLY A 152 4.58 -11.30 -0.87
CA GLY A 152 3.76 -11.09 0.32
C GLY A 152 2.28 -10.85 0.02
N PRO A 153 1.91 -9.92 -0.87
CA PRO A 153 0.50 -9.68 -1.22
C PRO A 153 -0.16 -10.87 -1.93
N LYS A 154 0.62 -11.74 -2.60
CA LYS A 154 0.10 -12.92 -3.29
C LYS A 154 -0.27 -14.04 -2.32
N TYR A 155 0.47 -14.16 -1.22
CA TYR A 155 0.24 -15.19 -0.18
C TYR A 155 -0.54 -14.64 1.03
N ASN A 156 -1.19 -13.48 0.90
CA ASN A 156 -1.93 -12.82 1.99
C ASN A 156 -1.09 -12.55 3.26
N LEU A 157 0.23 -12.48 3.11
CA LEU A 157 1.12 -12.08 4.20
C LEU A 157 0.90 -10.60 4.50
N VAL A 158 0.49 -10.31 5.72
CA VAL A 158 0.29 -8.94 6.20
C VAL A 158 1.65 -8.37 6.60
N THR A 159 2.33 -7.75 5.64
CA THR A 159 3.61 -7.03 5.84
C THR A 159 3.42 -5.54 6.13
N TYR A 160 2.16 -5.14 6.43
CA TYR A 160 1.86 -3.74 6.69
C TYR A 160 2.54 -3.25 7.96
N ASN A 161 3.31 -2.18 7.80
CA ASN A 161 3.85 -1.41 8.91
C ASN A 161 3.33 0.03 8.85
N THR A 162 3.21 0.69 10.00
CA THR A 162 2.78 2.09 10.05
C THR A 162 3.90 2.99 9.48
N ILE A 163 3.51 4.09 8.82
CA ILE A 163 4.48 5.07 8.28
C ILE A 163 5.39 5.58 9.41
N SER A 164 4.82 5.82 10.59
CA SER A 164 5.59 6.27 11.77
C SER A 164 6.62 5.25 12.22
N ALA A 165 6.29 3.95 12.21
CA ALA A 165 7.25 2.90 12.54
C ALA A 165 8.36 2.77 11.50
N ASN A 166 8.06 2.92 10.21
CA ASN A 166 9.07 2.91 9.15
C ASN A 166 10.04 4.11 9.28
N LEU A 167 9.52 5.30 9.59
CA LEU A 167 10.35 6.48 9.82
C LEU A 167 11.26 6.28 11.02
N MET A 168 10.73 5.76 12.13
CA MET A 168 11.50 5.48 13.35
C MET A 168 12.60 4.44 13.09
N LEU A 169 12.28 3.34 12.42
CA LEU A 169 13.27 2.31 12.07
C LEU A 169 14.38 2.85 11.16
N ARG A 170 14.03 3.71 10.21
CA ARG A 170 15.00 4.38 9.34
C ARG A 170 15.95 5.26 10.16
N GLU A 171 15.43 6.02 11.10
CA GLU A 171 16.21 6.94 11.94
C GLU A 171 17.17 6.17 12.85
N ILE A 172 16.69 5.10 13.49
CA ILE A 172 17.52 4.19 14.28
C ILE A 172 18.61 3.55 13.40
N GLY A 173 18.27 3.10 12.20
CA GLY A 173 19.21 2.51 11.25
C GLY A 173 20.33 3.47 10.86
N ILE A 174 20.00 4.75 10.59
CA ILE A 174 20.99 5.78 10.28
C ILE A 174 21.89 6.06 11.48
N CYS A 175 21.34 6.17 12.69
CA CYS A 175 22.14 6.39 13.91
C CYS A 175 23.13 5.25 14.15
N ILE A 176 22.69 4.00 14.05
CA ILE A 176 23.56 2.83 14.21
C ILE A 176 24.66 2.79 13.13
N PHE A 177 24.29 3.08 11.87
CA PHE A 177 25.24 3.12 10.78
C PHE A 177 26.34 4.18 11.01
N LEU A 178 25.94 5.40 11.38
CA LEU A 178 26.89 6.48 11.68
C LEU A 178 27.78 6.14 12.88
N ALA A 179 27.21 5.51 13.91
CA ALA A 179 27.99 5.06 15.07
C ALA A 179 29.04 4.01 14.67
N CYS A 180 28.67 3.02 13.86
CA CYS A 180 29.59 1.99 13.38
C CYS A 180 30.70 2.59 12.50
N VAL A 181 30.36 3.51 11.60
CA VAL A 181 31.35 4.19 10.76
C VAL A 181 32.27 5.07 11.60
N GLY A 182 31.73 5.82 12.59
CA GLY A 182 32.52 6.65 13.49
C GLY A 182 33.52 5.86 14.34
N LEU A 183 33.10 4.70 14.86
CA LEU A 183 33.98 3.81 15.61
C LEU A 183 35.07 3.20 14.71
N GLY A 184 34.71 2.74 13.50
CA GLY A 184 35.66 2.14 12.56
C GLY A 184 36.71 3.14 12.01
N THR A 185 36.39 4.43 11.94
CA THR A 185 37.35 5.48 11.52
C THR A 185 38.19 6.02 12.67
N GLY A 186 37.75 5.84 13.93
CA GLY A 186 38.47 6.31 15.11
C GLY A 186 39.60 5.36 15.59
N GLU A 187 39.67 4.14 15.07
CA GLU A 187 40.74 3.18 15.39
C GLU A 187 41.95 3.28 14.45
N GLN A 188 41.95 4.16 13.45
CA GLN A 188 43.10 4.45 12.58
C GLN A 188 43.83 5.72 13.05
#